data_a45b342cf92ecef161830cf5fcf809ba
#
_entry.id   a45b342cf92ecef161830cf5fcf809ba
#
_cell.length_a   1.000
_cell.length_b   1.000
_cell.length_c   1.000
_cell.angle_alpha   90.00
_cell.angle_beta   90.00
_cell.angle_gamma   90.00
#
_symmetry.space_group_name_H-M   'P 1'
#
loop_
_entity.id
_entity.type
_entity.pdbx_description
1 polymer ?
#
loop_
_entity_poly.entity_id
_entity_poly.type
_entity_poly.pdbx_seq_one_letter_code
_entity_poly.pdbx_strand_id
1 'polypeptide(L)'
;MALRYENGDLVTAITRGDGRTFGEDVTANAKVIDDVAVTLRHPIPYLELRGEVYMTDAAFEAVNERQELLGKKPFANPRNCAAGTLRQLDAAVTRERHLSFFVFNVQDIQGKDLATHEEAYAYLKDCGVTVIAHYYVCKNREEIWKAIQAIGEMRGELPYDIDGAVIKVNDLALRAQLKDTAKNAGYQVAYKYPPEQKETVLREIELSVGRTGKITPTAIFDPVRLCGTTVSRCTLHNQDFITKLGICLGSTLRIEKSGEVIPKCVGVVPEKQPPDAQVFQIPMVCPVCGEPAVREDTADIKCVNLNCPAQLERLIGHFVGRNAMDIKGFGVVYVHDLIAEGYLKDVADIFTLAEHREALIQKGIVGKEKNTDKLLAAIEKAKANPPDRLLTGLGISNVGRSAAQVLMRHFGTLDALVQASEEEMMAIDDIGPISAHCVYTYFRQPHNLAVLQKLKAAGVNLVQEVAQAPEGDLPLFGKTVVISGTLPGLSREEAAALIQRYGGKVTGSVSKKTSFLLAGEGAGSKLEKAHALDIPVLSLEEVQAMLETAPES
;
A
#
# COMPACT_ATOMS: atom_id res chain seq x y z
N MET A 1 -8.46 -11.89 3.93
CA MET A 1 -8.74 -12.58 2.65
C MET A 1 -10.22 -12.48 2.36
N ALA A 2 -10.61 -12.23 1.10
CA ALA A 2 -11.98 -12.37 0.64
C ALA A 2 -12.14 -13.75 -0.01
N LEU A 3 -13.28 -14.41 0.24
CA LEU A 3 -13.67 -15.68 -0.37
C LEU A 3 -14.97 -15.46 -1.14
N ARG A 4 -15.03 -15.94 -2.38
CA ARG A 4 -16.21 -15.90 -3.23
C ARG A 4 -16.67 -17.31 -3.56
N TYR A 5 -17.94 -17.58 -3.29
CA TYR A 5 -18.62 -18.81 -3.62
C TYR A 5 -19.68 -18.56 -4.68
N GLU A 6 -19.78 -19.47 -5.64
CA GLU A 6 -20.83 -19.49 -6.64
C GLU A 6 -21.46 -20.90 -6.64
N ASN A 7 -22.78 -20.96 -6.53
CA ASN A 7 -23.53 -22.21 -6.42
C ASN A 7 -23.01 -23.15 -5.31
N GLY A 8 -22.47 -22.57 -4.26
CA GLY A 8 -21.93 -23.27 -3.11
C GLY A 8 -20.45 -23.66 -3.19
N ASP A 9 -19.78 -23.51 -4.32
CA ASP A 9 -18.36 -23.85 -4.47
C ASP A 9 -17.46 -22.61 -4.40
N LEU A 10 -16.30 -22.75 -3.75
CA LEU A 10 -15.28 -21.71 -3.67
C LEU A 10 -14.62 -21.52 -5.05
N VAL A 11 -14.95 -20.40 -5.71
CA VAL A 11 -14.41 -20.06 -7.03
C VAL A 11 -13.20 -19.15 -6.96
N THR A 12 -13.16 -18.22 -5.99
CA THR A 12 -12.07 -17.24 -5.90
C THR A 12 -11.73 -16.89 -4.46
N ALA A 13 -10.43 -16.81 -4.16
CA ALA A 13 -9.91 -16.25 -2.91
C ALA A 13 -8.87 -15.17 -3.23
N ILE A 14 -9.06 -13.97 -2.67
CA ILE A 14 -8.26 -12.77 -2.99
C ILE A 14 -7.71 -12.15 -1.72
N THR A 15 -6.42 -11.77 -1.73
CA THR A 15 -5.81 -11.00 -0.64
C THR A 15 -6.35 -9.58 -0.60
N ARG A 16 -6.15 -8.88 0.53
CA ARG A 16 -6.39 -7.45 0.61
C ARG A 16 -5.43 -6.73 -0.34
N GLY A 17 -5.98 -6.01 -1.31
CA GLY A 17 -5.21 -5.13 -2.20
C GLY A 17 -4.68 -3.87 -1.48
N ASP A 18 -4.02 -3.02 -2.23
CA ASP A 18 -3.52 -1.71 -1.78
C ASP A 18 -4.62 -0.67 -1.54
N GLY A 19 -5.89 -1.09 -1.69
CA GLY A 19 -7.08 -0.25 -1.57
C GLY A 19 -7.41 0.56 -2.83
N ARG A 20 -6.68 0.38 -3.92
CA ARG A 20 -6.85 1.14 -5.19
C ARG A 20 -6.92 0.28 -6.44
N THR A 21 -6.27 -0.90 -6.42
CA THR A 21 -6.21 -1.81 -7.56
C THR A 21 -6.74 -3.19 -7.18
N PHE A 22 -5.97 -4.23 -7.37
CA PHE A 22 -6.40 -5.61 -7.18
C PHE A 22 -5.68 -6.26 -6.00
N GLY A 23 -6.32 -7.21 -5.34
CA GLY A 23 -5.66 -8.19 -4.50
C GLY A 23 -5.01 -9.29 -5.35
N GLU A 24 -4.10 -10.03 -4.76
CA GLU A 24 -3.50 -11.21 -5.41
C GLU A 24 -4.48 -12.39 -5.31
N ASP A 25 -4.65 -13.14 -6.41
CA ASP A 25 -5.39 -14.40 -6.39
C ASP A 25 -4.59 -15.46 -5.63
N VAL A 26 -5.18 -15.98 -4.57
CA VAL A 26 -4.61 -17.00 -3.69
C VAL A 26 -5.52 -18.21 -3.57
N THR A 27 -6.40 -18.44 -4.55
CA THR A 27 -7.44 -19.48 -4.52
C THR A 27 -6.85 -20.86 -4.28
N ALA A 28 -5.75 -21.21 -4.95
CA ALA A 28 -5.09 -22.50 -4.76
C ALA A 28 -4.60 -22.69 -3.32
N ASN A 29 -4.05 -21.63 -2.71
CA ASN A 29 -3.57 -21.66 -1.33
C ASN A 29 -4.72 -21.67 -0.32
N ALA A 30 -5.80 -20.93 -0.58
CA ALA A 30 -6.98 -20.92 0.27
C ALA A 30 -7.65 -22.29 0.35
N LYS A 31 -7.74 -23.02 -0.76
CA LYS A 31 -8.34 -24.37 -0.83
C LYS A 31 -7.61 -25.45 -0.01
N VAL A 32 -6.40 -25.20 0.42
CA VAL A 32 -5.62 -26.13 1.24
C VAL A 32 -5.55 -25.74 2.72
N ILE A 33 -6.24 -24.69 3.13
CA ILE A 33 -6.41 -24.28 4.52
C ILE A 33 -7.59 -25.06 5.09
N ASP A 34 -7.38 -25.81 6.17
CA ASP A 34 -8.37 -26.72 6.74
C ASP A 34 -9.67 -26.00 7.20
N ASP A 35 -9.56 -24.76 7.67
CA ASP A 35 -10.69 -23.93 8.12
C ASP A 35 -11.50 -23.30 6.97
N VAL A 36 -11.06 -23.46 5.73
CA VAL A 36 -11.75 -22.92 4.55
C VAL A 36 -12.67 -23.99 3.94
N ALA A 37 -13.97 -23.75 3.99
CA ALA A 37 -14.94 -24.60 3.32
C ALA A 37 -14.77 -24.46 1.80
N VAL A 38 -14.31 -25.49 1.10
CA VAL A 38 -14.17 -25.49 -0.36
C VAL A 38 -15.55 -25.57 -1.03
N THR A 39 -16.49 -26.30 -0.42
CA THR A 39 -17.89 -26.42 -0.84
C THR A 39 -18.77 -26.22 0.39
N LEU A 40 -19.81 -25.39 0.24
CA LEU A 40 -20.79 -25.12 1.29
C LEU A 40 -21.73 -26.30 1.46
N ARG A 41 -22.11 -26.62 2.70
CA ARG A 41 -23.12 -27.67 2.99
C ARG A 41 -24.50 -27.33 2.42
N HIS A 42 -24.81 -26.02 2.38
CA HIS A 42 -26.05 -25.50 1.79
C HIS A 42 -25.69 -24.57 0.63
N PRO A 43 -25.76 -25.08 -0.62
CA PRO A 43 -25.43 -24.25 -1.80
C PRO A 43 -26.37 -23.06 -1.95
N ILE A 44 -25.81 -21.90 -2.24
CA ILE A 44 -26.54 -20.69 -2.59
C ILE A 44 -25.94 -20.07 -3.85
N PRO A 45 -26.70 -19.26 -4.61
CA PRO A 45 -26.23 -18.72 -5.88
C PRO A 45 -24.92 -17.94 -5.75
N TYR A 46 -24.81 -17.07 -4.73
CA TYR A 46 -23.64 -16.23 -4.54
C TYR A 46 -23.39 -15.91 -3.06
N LEU A 47 -22.12 -15.97 -2.66
CA LEU A 47 -21.69 -15.56 -1.32
C LEU A 47 -20.28 -14.99 -1.37
N GLU A 48 -20.10 -13.74 -0.88
CA GLU A 48 -18.79 -13.14 -0.66
C GLU A 48 -18.53 -12.90 0.82
N LEU A 49 -17.43 -13.45 1.30
CA LEU A 49 -17.02 -13.42 2.71
C LEU A 49 -15.71 -12.67 2.88
N ARG A 50 -15.53 -12.04 4.03
CA ARG A 50 -14.23 -11.55 4.49
C ARG A 50 -13.83 -12.24 5.77
N GLY A 51 -12.57 -12.68 5.80
CA GLY A 51 -11.99 -13.35 6.95
C GLY A 51 -10.51 -13.03 7.13
N GLU A 52 -10.00 -13.45 8.27
CA GLU A 52 -8.59 -13.32 8.61
C GLU A 52 -7.88 -14.65 8.45
N VAL A 53 -6.74 -14.62 7.76
CA VAL A 53 -5.80 -15.74 7.68
C VAL A 53 -4.72 -15.51 8.72
N TYR A 54 -4.48 -16.49 9.57
CA TYR A 54 -3.51 -16.39 10.64
C TYR A 54 -2.74 -17.70 10.79
N MET A 55 -1.73 -17.68 11.63
CA MET A 55 -0.97 -18.87 12.04
C MET A 55 -1.02 -18.94 13.55
N THR A 56 -1.38 -20.10 14.07
CA THR A 56 -1.35 -20.34 15.52
C THR A 56 0.08 -20.40 16.02
N ASP A 57 0.28 -20.13 17.32
CA ASP A 57 1.62 -20.20 17.94
C ASP A 57 2.24 -21.57 17.75
N ALA A 58 1.48 -22.65 17.94
CA ALA A 58 1.95 -24.03 17.74
C ALA A 58 2.39 -24.30 16.28
N ALA A 59 1.61 -23.82 15.29
CA ALA A 59 1.99 -23.96 13.88
C ALA A 59 3.24 -23.13 13.56
N PHE A 60 3.39 -21.94 14.14
CA PHE A 60 4.55 -21.08 13.97
C PHE A 60 5.83 -21.70 14.55
N GLU A 61 5.74 -22.29 15.74
CA GLU A 61 6.85 -23.01 16.36
C GLU A 61 7.30 -24.19 15.49
N ALA A 62 6.36 -25.02 15.02
CA ALA A 62 6.67 -26.15 14.14
C ALA A 62 7.32 -25.72 12.82
N VAL A 63 6.87 -24.61 12.24
CA VAL A 63 7.49 -24.04 11.02
C VAL A 63 8.92 -23.60 11.32
N ASN A 64 9.19 -22.95 12.44
CA ASN A 64 10.53 -22.48 12.80
C ASN A 64 11.48 -23.62 13.14
N GLU A 65 11.05 -24.64 13.88
CA GLU A 65 11.83 -25.86 14.11
C GLU A 65 12.25 -26.50 12.77
N ARG A 66 11.34 -26.60 11.81
CA ARG A 66 11.66 -27.10 10.47
C ARG A 66 12.65 -26.22 9.72
N GLN A 67 12.57 -24.89 9.85
CA GLN A 67 13.54 -23.96 9.24
C GLN A 67 14.94 -24.20 9.82
N GLU A 68 15.06 -24.36 11.13
CA GLU A 68 16.33 -24.64 11.81
C GLU A 68 16.92 -25.99 11.35
N LEU A 69 16.12 -27.05 11.29
CA LEU A 69 16.55 -28.35 10.76
C LEU A 69 17.06 -28.27 9.32
N LEU A 70 16.53 -27.36 8.51
CA LEU A 70 16.96 -27.10 7.15
C LEU A 70 18.13 -26.10 7.04
N GLY A 71 18.68 -25.63 8.16
CA GLY A 71 19.74 -24.62 8.20
C GLY A 71 19.30 -23.25 7.67
N LYS A 72 18.01 -22.97 7.66
CA LYS A 72 17.43 -21.70 7.19
C LYS A 72 17.13 -20.79 8.39
N LYS A 73 17.10 -19.46 8.12
CA LYS A 73 16.76 -18.47 9.14
C LYS A 73 15.29 -18.65 9.57
N PRO A 74 14.99 -18.73 10.88
CA PRO A 74 13.63 -18.74 11.40
C PRO A 74 12.85 -17.48 11.03
N PHE A 75 11.54 -17.60 10.94
CA PHE A 75 10.64 -16.46 10.77
C PHE A 75 10.56 -15.62 12.05
N ALA A 76 10.47 -14.30 11.91
CA ALA A 76 10.49 -13.40 13.06
C ALA A 76 9.16 -13.32 13.83
N ASN A 77 8.02 -13.55 13.15
CA ASN A 77 6.70 -13.51 13.76
C ASN A 77 5.66 -14.29 12.94
N PRO A 78 4.57 -14.78 13.58
CA PRO A 78 3.53 -15.57 12.92
C PRO A 78 2.77 -14.78 11.85
N ARG A 79 2.53 -13.48 12.03
CA ARG A 79 1.82 -12.62 11.06
C ARG A 79 2.53 -12.56 9.71
N ASN A 80 3.84 -12.28 9.70
CA ASN A 80 4.63 -12.22 8.47
C ASN A 80 4.81 -13.61 7.85
N CYS A 81 4.94 -14.66 8.68
CA CYS A 81 4.99 -16.03 8.22
C CYS A 81 3.68 -16.42 7.52
N ALA A 82 2.52 -16.14 8.11
CA ALA A 82 1.21 -16.41 7.52
C ALA A 82 1.02 -15.65 6.20
N ALA A 83 1.29 -14.34 6.17
CA ALA A 83 1.16 -13.52 4.97
C ALA A 83 2.08 -13.98 3.83
N GLY A 84 3.31 -14.40 4.14
CA GLY A 84 4.26 -14.94 3.17
C GLY A 84 3.87 -16.34 2.69
N THR A 85 3.30 -17.16 3.57
CA THR A 85 2.84 -18.53 3.27
C THR A 85 1.62 -18.50 2.34
N LEU A 86 0.64 -17.64 2.61
CA LEU A 86 -0.55 -17.50 1.76
C LEU A 86 -0.24 -17.14 0.30
N ARG A 87 0.90 -16.49 0.05
CA ARG A 87 1.33 -16.04 -1.29
C ARG A 87 2.40 -16.93 -1.92
N GLN A 88 2.57 -18.17 -1.45
CA GLN A 88 3.47 -19.13 -2.09
C GLN A 88 2.91 -19.57 -3.44
N LEU A 89 3.79 -19.75 -4.42
CA LEU A 89 3.41 -20.25 -5.74
C LEU A 89 2.96 -21.72 -5.71
N ASP A 90 3.52 -22.49 -4.77
CA ASP A 90 3.16 -23.88 -4.55
C ASP A 90 2.26 -24.01 -3.30
N ALA A 91 1.01 -24.40 -3.49
CA ALA A 91 0.03 -24.60 -2.44
C ALA A 91 0.43 -25.74 -1.46
N ALA A 92 1.31 -26.66 -1.86
CA ALA A 92 1.82 -27.70 -0.95
C ALA A 92 2.57 -27.08 0.25
N VAL A 93 3.31 -25.99 0.03
CA VAL A 93 3.99 -25.24 1.10
C VAL A 93 2.97 -24.64 2.07
N THR A 94 1.86 -24.12 1.57
CA THR A 94 0.77 -23.58 2.41
C THR A 94 0.13 -24.65 3.27
N ARG A 95 -0.14 -25.83 2.69
CA ARG A 95 -0.67 -26.99 3.43
C ARG A 95 0.27 -27.43 4.54
N GLU A 96 1.57 -27.56 4.26
CA GLU A 96 2.58 -27.99 5.24
C GLU A 96 2.73 -27.02 6.43
N ARG A 97 2.40 -25.74 6.25
CA ARG A 97 2.57 -24.72 7.28
C ARG A 97 1.32 -24.46 8.12
N HIS A 98 0.24 -25.19 7.87
CA HIS A 98 -1.00 -25.18 8.66
C HIS A 98 -1.51 -23.78 9.00
N LEU A 99 -1.88 -23.01 7.95
CA LEU A 99 -2.58 -21.74 8.16
C LEU A 99 -3.99 -22.02 8.69
N SER A 100 -4.47 -21.08 9.51
CA SER A 100 -5.85 -21.05 10.01
C SER A 100 -6.61 -19.86 9.40
N PHE A 101 -7.94 -19.98 9.41
CA PHE A 101 -8.83 -18.96 8.85
C PHE A 101 -10.14 -18.87 9.63
N PHE A 102 -10.65 -17.67 9.82
CA PHE A 102 -12.02 -17.44 10.25
C PHE A 102 -12.67 -16.28 9.52
N VAL A 103 -13.98 -16.36 9.30
CA VAL A 103 -14.79 -15.29 8.72
C VAL A 103 -15.24 -14.32 9.81
N PHE A 104 -15.18 -13.03 9.50
CA PHE A 104 -15.66 -11.96 10.38
C PHE A 104 -16.70 -11.04 9.71
N ASN A 105 -16.99 -11.21 8.41
CA ASN A 105 -18.00 -10.41 7.72
C ASN A 105 -18.55 -11.13 6.48
N VAL A 106 -19.88 -11.02 6.27
CA VAL A 106 -20.54 -11.27 4.99
C VAL A 106 -20.49 -9.95 4.21
N GLN A 107 -19.92 -9.99 3.02
CA GLN A 107 -19.78 -8.82 2.16
C GLN A 107 -20.97 -8.69 1.20
N ASP A 108 -21.36 -9.83 0.62
CA ASP A 108 -22.52 -9.93 -0.27
C ASP A 108 -23.09 -11.37 -0.20
N ILE A 109 -24.39 -11.50 -0.36
CA ILE A 109 -25.11 -12.78 -0.35
C ILE A 109 -26.35 -12.70 -1.24
N GLN A 110 -26.58 -13.72 -2.06
CA GLN A 110 -27.76 -13.85 -2.89
C GLN A 110 -28.43 -15.19 -2.63
N GLY A 111 -29.76 -15.21 -2.62
CA GLY A 111 -30.55 -16.41 -2.35
C GLY A 111 -30.87 -16.65 -0.87
N LYS A 112 -30.48 -15.73 0.01
CA LYS A 112 -30.80 -15.76 1.44
C LYS A 112 -30.93 -14.36 2.00
N ASP A 113 -32.05 -14.07 2.65
CA ASP A 113 -32.24 -12.84 3.41
C ASP A 113 -31.77 -13.05 4.84
N LEU A 114 -31.00 -12.08 5.34
CA LEU A 114 -30.46 -12.05 6.69
C LEU A 114 -30.82 -10.69 7.32
N ALA A 115 -31.39 -10.69 8.52
CA ALA A 115 -31.74 -9.45 9.21
C ALA A 115 -30.58 -8.93 10.05
N THR A 116 -29.78 -9.81 10.65
CA THR A 116 -28.72 -9.45 11.58
C THR A 116 -27.39 -10.12 11.25
N HIS A 117 -26.31 -9.52 11.76
CA HIS A 117 -24.97 -10.10 11.65
C HIS A 117 -24.83 -11.42 12.43
N GLU A 118 -25.55 -11.54 13.55
CA GLU A 118 -25.61 -12.76 14.34
C GLU A 118 -26.28 -13.90 13.56
N GLU A 119 -27.39 -13.62 12.89
CA GLU A 119 -28.02 -14.59 11.97
C GLU A 119 -27.08 -15.00 10.84
N ALA A 120 -26.31 -14.06 10.30
CA ALA A 120 -25.31 -14.36 9.30
C ALA A 120 -24.26 -15.35 9.81
N TYR A 121 -23.75 -15.17 11.05
CA TYR A 121 -22.81 -16.11 11.65
C TYR A 121 -23.44 -17.49 11.91
N ALA A 122 -24.69 -17.55 12.37
CA ALA A 122 -25.41 -18.79 12.56
C ALA A 122 -25.56 -19.55 11.23
N TYR A 123 -25.99 -18.85 10.18
CA TYR A 123 -26.13 -19.41 8.83
C TYR A 123 -24.79 -19.91 8.27
N LEU A 124 -23.72 -19.14 8.40
CA LEU A 124 -22.38 -19.54 7.94
C LEU A 124 -21.88 -20.80 8.64
N LYS A 125 -22.08 -20.92 9.96
CA LYS A 125 -21.73 -22.15 10.72
C LYS A 125 -22.50 -23.36 10.20
N ASP A 126 -23.78 -23.20 9.89
CA ASP A 126 -24.62 -24.27 9.31
C ASP A 126 -24.13 -24.66 7.91
N CYS A 127 -23.67 -23.70 7.11
CA CYS A 127 -23.02 -23.94 5.83
C CYS A 127 -21.63 -24.59 5.93
N GLY A 128 -21.07 -24.76 7.13
CA GLY A 128 -19.75 -25.35 7.37
C GLY A 128 -18.60 -24.36 7.29
N VAL A 129 -18.88 -23.04 7.34
CA VAL A 129 -17.87 -21.99 7.32
C VAL A 129 -17.40 -21.69 8.74
N THR A 130 -16.08 -21.64 8.93
CA THR A 130 -15.47 -21.24 10.21
C THR A 130 -15.63 -19.74 10.42
N VAL A 131 -16.37 -19.34 11.45
CA VAL A 131 -16.53 -17.92 11.84
C VAL A 131 -15.72 -17.64 13.10
N ILE A 132 -15.44 -16.34 13.36
CA ILE A 132 -14.75 -15.92 14.58
C ILE A 132 -15.40 -16.53 15.83
N ALA A 133 -14.59 -17.13 16.70
CA ALA A 133 -15.09 -17.90 17.85
C ALA A 133 -15.65 -16.99 18.96
N HIS A 134 -14.98 -15.86 19.22
CA HIS A 134 -15.30 -14.98 20.33
C HIS A 134 -15.99 -13.71 19.81
N TYR A 135 -17.30 -13.62 19.98
CA TYR A 135 -18.11 -12.44 19.71
C TYR A 135 -19.25 -12.35 20.73
N TYR A 136 -19.74 -11.15 20.93
CA TYR A 136 -20.79 -10.83 21.88
C TYR A 136 -21.88 -9.99 21.20
N VAL A 137 -23.15 -10.31 21.47
CA VAL A 137 -24.28 -9.49 21.05
C VAL A 137 -24.66 -8.58 22.22
N CYS A 138 -24.50 -7.28 22.02
CA CYS A 138 -24.67 -6.27 23.07
C CYS A 138 -25.83 -5.32 22.73
N LYS A 139 -26.64 -4.94 23.74
CA LYS A 139 -27.81 -4.08 23.57
C LYS A 139 -27.56 -2.63 23.99
N ASN A 140 -26.52 -2.37 24.76
CA ASN A 140 -26.20 -1.07 25.31
C ASN A 140 -24.68 -0.87 25.48
N ARG A 141 -24.27 0.35 25.82
CA ARG A 141 -22.88 0.74 25.96
C ARG A 141 -22.14 -0.03 27.08
N GLU A 142 -22.84 -0.31 28.16
CA GLU A 142 -22.28 -1.02 29.32
C GLU A 142 -21.93 -2.46 28.95
N GLU A 143 -22.79 -3.15 28.20
CA GLU A 143 -22.53 -4.50 27.69
C GLU A 143 -21.39 -4.52 26.69
N ILE A 144 -21.32 -3.52 25.78
CA ILE A 144 -20.20 -3.38 24.83
C ILE A 144 -18.88 -3.25 25.60
N TRP A 145 -18.85 -2.39 26.63
CA TRP A 145 -17.64 -2.18 27.41
C TRP A 145 -17.19 -3.46 28.14
N LYS A 146 -18.13 -4.20 28.76
CA LYS A 146 -17.84 -5.50 29.39
C LYS A 146 -17.30 -6.51 28.37
N ALA A 147 -17.89 -6.58 27.19
CA ALA A 147 -17.42 -7.46 26.13
C ALA A 147 -16.00 -7.10 25.66
N ILE A 148 -15.68 -5.79 25.51
CA ILE A 148 -14.33 -5.32 25.20
C ILE A 148 -13.33 -5.78 26.27
N GLN A 149 -13.67 -5.61 27.54
CA GLN A 149 -12.83 -6.04 28.66
C GLN A 149 -12.61 -7.55 28.65
N ALA A 150 -13.68 -8.33 28.49
CA ALA A 150 -13.61 -9.80 28.44
C ALA A 150 -12.71 -10.31 27.28
N ILE A 151 -12.81 -9.69 26.08
CA ILE A 151 -11.92 -10.01 24.97
C ILE A 151 -10.47 -9.61 25.32
N GLY A 152 -10.28 -8.48 25.99
CA GLY A 152 -8.96 -8.01 26.42
C GLY A 152 -8.28 -8.96 27.43
N GLU A 153 -9.04 -9.58 28.32
CA GLU A 153 -8.55 -10.56 29.29
C GLU A 153 -8.09 -11.87 28.62
N MET A 154 -8.62 -12.20 27.45
CA MET A 154 -8.19 -13.37 26.66
C MET A 154 -6.83 -13.17 25.96
N ARG A 155 -6.23 -11.96 26.00
CA ARG A 155 -4.91 -11.73 25.39
C ARG A 155 -3.86 -12.65 26.04
N GLY A 156 -3.15 -13.39 25.19
CA GLY A 156 -2.16 -14.38 25.63
C GLY A 156 -2.71 -15.77 25.97
N GLU A 157 -4.05 -15.95 26.03
CA GLU A 157 -4.70 -17.26 26.17
C GLU A 157 -5.21 -17.79 24.81
N LEU A 158 -5.47 -16.87 23.87
CA LEU A 158 -5.85 -17.22 22.50
C LEU A 158 -4.65 -17.80 21.74
N PRO A 159 -4.87 -18.74 20.81
CA PRO A 159 -3.80 -19.31 19.99
C PRO A 159 -3.25 -18.33 18.94
N TYR A 160 -3.57 -17.05 19.04
CA TYR A 160 -3.13 -15.94 18.19
C TYR A 160 -3.22 -14.61 18.93
N ASP A 161 -2.37 -13.68 18.56
CA ASP A 161 -2.38 -12.32 19.14
C ASP A 161 -3.56 -11.50 18.65
N ILE A 162 -4.11 -10.66 19.54
CA ILE A 162 -5.15 -9.68 19.23
C ILE A 162 -4.72 -8.27 19.66
N ASP A 163 -5.02 -7.27 18.85
CA ASP A 163 -4.67 -5.86 19.09
C ASP A 163 -5.88 -4.99 19.49
N GLY A 164 -7.09 -5.52 19.39
CA GLY A 164 -8.31 -4.79 19.66
C GLY A 164 -9.58 -5.60 19.47
N ALA A 165 -10.71 -4.94 19.68
CA ALA A 165 -12.05 -5.45 19.41
C ALA A 165 -12.76 -4.56 18.39
N VAL A 166 -13.57 -5.15 17.51
CA VAL A 166 -14.35 -4.41 16.52
C VAL A 166 -15.82 -4.46 16.90
N ILE A 167 -16.40 -3.30 17.14
CA ILE A 167 -17.83 -3.11 17.41
C ILE A 167 -18.53 -2.88 16.07
N LYS A 168 -19.59 -3.63 15.78
CA LYS A 168 -20.36 -3.54 14.55
C LYS A 168 -21.85 -3.38 14.86
N VAL A 169 -22.55 -2.62 14.05
CA VAL A 169 -24.02 -2.59 14.10
C VAL A 169 -24.54 -3.97 13.73
N ASN A 170 -25.40 -4.59 14.56
CA ASN A 170 -25.91 -5.94 14.33
C ASN A 170 -26.99 -5.98 13.23
N ASP A 171 -27.89 -4.99 13.19
CA ASP A 171 -28.94 -4.86 12.18
C ASP A 171 -28.38 -4.49 10.82
N LEU A 172 -28.60 -5.35 9.80
CA LEU A 172 -28.04 -5.17 8.46
C LEU A 172 -28.77 -4.05 7.68
N ALA A 173 -30.06 -3.83 7.94
CA ALA A 173 -30.81 -2.74 7.30
C ALA A 173 -30.32 -1.38 7.82
N LEU A 174 -30.00 -1.26 9.10
CA LEU A 174 -29.39 -0.05 9.65
C LEU A 174 -27.99 0.19 9.09
N ARG A 175 -27.19 -0.85 8.83
CA ARG A 175 -25.86 -0.69 8.19
C ARG A 175 -25.96 0.02 6.83
N ALA A 176 -26.97 -0.32 6.03
CA ALA A 176 -27.17 0.30 4.72
C ALA A 176 -27.47 1.81 4.79
N GLN A 177 -27.97 2.29 5.93
CA GLN A 177 -28.26 3.71 6.15
C GLN A 177 -27.02 4.51 6.64
N LEU A 178 -26.04 3.82 7.22
CA LEU A 178 -24.82 4.43 7.71
C LEU A 178 -23.84 4.64 6.56
N LYS A 179 -23.48 5.90 6.31
CA LYS A 179 -22.59 6.28 5.21
C LYS A 179 -21.16 5.85 5.48
N ASP A 180 -20.56 5.16 4.54
CA ASP A 180 -19.13 4.89 4.53
C ASP A 180 -18.35 6.18 4.25
N THR A 181 -17.20 6.31 4.90
CA THR A 181 -16.20 7.32 4.56
C THR A 181 -15.24 6.74 3.50
N ALA A 182 -14.40 7.59 2.90
CA ALA A 182 -13.39 7.13 1.92
C ALA A 182 -12.44 6.02 2.47
N LYS A 183 -12.34 5.90 3.79
CA LYS A 183 -11.40 4.97 4.46
C LYS A 183 -12.06 3.94 5.37
N ASN A 184 -13.24 4.22 5.90
CA ASN A 184 -13.86 3.42 6.95
C ASN A 184 -15.34 3.17 6.66
N ALA A 185 -15.79 1.96 6.93
CA ALA A 185 -17.21 1.62 6.91
C ALA A 185 -17.94 2.29 8.09
N GLY A 186 -19.08 2.94 7.81
CA GLY A 186 -19.82 3.73 8.81
C GLY A 186 -20.48 2.89 9.90
N TYR A 187 -20.67 1.60 9.68
CA TYR A 187 -21.34 0.68 10.60
C TYR A 187 -20.42 0.02 11.64
N GLN A 188 -19.11 0.34 11.64
CA GLN A 188 -18.17 -0.30 12.57
C GLN A 188 -17.16 0.68 13.14
N VAL A 189 -16.70 0.38 14.37
CA VAL A 189 -15.63 1.09 15.04
C VAL A 189 -14.70 0.09 15.73
N ALA A 190 -13.40 0.33 15.68
CA ALA A 190 -12.41 -0.49 16.37
C ALA A 190 -12.00 0.16 17.69
N TYR A 191 -11.99 -0.62 18.75
CA TYR A 191 -11.32 -0.31 20.01
C TYR A 191 -9.96 -0.98 20.02
N LYS A 192 -8.89 -0.22 20.20
CA LYS A 192 -7.53 -0.74 20.34
C LYS A 192 -7.12 -0.79 21.79
N TYR A 193 -6.63 -1.95 22.23
CA TYR A 193 -6.08 -2.08 23.57
C TYR A 193 -4.81 -1.23 23.72
N PRO A 194 -4.49 -0.79 24.96
CA PRO A 194 -3.21 -0.14 25.20
C PRO A 194 -2.05 -1.04 24.72
N PRO A 195 -1.07 -0.48 24.00
CA PRO A 195 0.06 -1.24 23.51
C PRO A 195 0.93 -1.72 24.68
N GLU A 196 1.55 -2.89 24.49
CA GLU A 196 2.59 -3.36 25.40
C GLU A 196 3.77 -2.38 25.37
N GLN A 197 4.26 -1.98 26.55
CA GLN A 197 5.43 -1.15 26.70
C GLN A 197 6.53 -1.89 27.45
N LYS A 198 7.78 -1.75 27.01
CA LYS A 198 8.96 -2.28 27.66
C LYS A 198 10.01 -1.19 27.85
N GLU A 199 10.78 -1.36 28.89
CA GLU A 199 11.91 -0.49 29.19
C GLU A 199 13.21 -1.13 28.66
N THR A 200 14.08 -0.31 28.07
CA THR A 200 15.37 -0.74 27.54
C THR A 200 16.38 0.41 27.55
N VAL A 201 17.69 0.09 27.58
CA VAL A 201 18.73 1.09 27.66
C VAL A 201 19.22 1.49 26.27
N LEU A 202 19.22 2.79 25.99
CA LEU A 202 19.77 3.39 24.78
C LEU A 202 21.29 3.28 24.76
N ARG A 203 21.84 2.60 23.77
CA ARG A 203 23.29 2.38 23.62
C ARG A 203 23.93 3.38 22.66
N GLU A 204 23.24 3.66 21.55
CA GLU A 204 23.76 4.50 20.48
C GLU A 204 22.60 5.21 19.75
N ILE A 205 22.93 6.35 19.13
CA ILE A 205 22.02 7.02 18.17
C ILE A 205 22.73 7.03 16.81
N GLU A 206 22.27 6.17 15.92
CA GLU A 206 22.73 6.10 14.53
C GLU A 206 22.07 7.21 13.72
N LEU A 207 22.86 7.95 12.93
CA LEU A 207 22.37 9.00 12.04
C LEU A 207 22.40 8.51 10.60
N SER A 208 21.26 8.51 9.94
CA SER A 208 21.13 8.13 8.52
C SER A 208 20.69 9.31 7.67
N VAL A 209 21.16 9.36 6.42
CA VAL A 209 20.81 10.41 5.45
C VAL A 209 19.83 9.85 4.44
N GLY A 210 18.66 10.47 4.34
CA GLY A 210 17.62 10.12 3.36
C GLY A 210 17.90 10.71 1.97
N ARG A 211 17.12 10.32 0.97
CA ARG A 211 17.23 10.80 -0.42
C ARG A 211 17.11 12.32 -0.58
N THR A 212 16.41 12.99 0.33
CA THR A 212 16.22 14.45 0.34
C THR A 212 17.23 15.17 1.24
N GLY A 213 18.29 14.48 1.66
CA GLY A 213 19.27 15.00 2.59
C GLY A 213 18.87 14.96 4.06
N LYS A 214 17.60 14.64 4.40
CA LYS A 214 17.13 14.59 5.79
C LYS A 214 17.98 13.63 6.63
N ILE A 215 18.54 14.14 7.72
CA ILE A 215 19.28 13.36 8.70
C ILE A 215 18.28 12.81 9.72
N THR A 216 18.15 11.50 9.77
CA THR A 216 17.20 10.82 10.64
C THR A 216 17.93 10.07 11.73
N PRO A 217 17.70 10.41 13.03
CA PRO A 217 18.25 9.70 14.16
C PRO A 217 17.48 8.39 14.43
N THR A 218 18.20 7.32 14.66
CA THR A 218 17.68 5.99 15.03
C THR A 218 18.31 5.56 16.35
N ALA A 219 17.47 5.30 17.36
CA ALA A 219 17.93 4.73 18.61
C ALA A 219 18.34 3.27 18.42
N ILE A 220 19.52 2.91 18.91
CA ILE A 220 19.98 1.53 19.07
C ILE A 220 20.02 1.25 20.56
N PHE A 221 19.29 0.22 21.00
CA PHE A 221 19.09 -0.12 22.40
C PHE A 221 19.23 -1.62 22.66
N ASP A 222 19.37 -2.00 23.92
CA ASP A 222 19.42 -3.41 24.30
C ASP A 222 18.21 -4.16 23.74
N PRO A 223 18.41 -5.32 23.12
CA PRO A 223 17.31 -6.08 22.53
C PRO A 223 16.22 -6.40 23.57
N VAL A 224 14.98 -6.09 23.25
CA VAL A 224 13.82 -6.34 24.12
C VAL A 224 12.72 -7.06 23.36
N ARG A 225 12.12 -8.07 23.99
CA ARG A 225 10.99 -8.79 23.41
C ARG A 225 9.71 -8.00 23.61
N LEU A 226 9.00 -7.71 22.50
CA LEU A 226 7.81 -6.84 22.49
C LEU A 226 6.85 -7.36 21.41
N CYS A 227 5.60 -7.68 21.78
CA CYS A 227 4.58 -8.24 20.89
C CYS A 227 5.15 -9.37 20.01
N GLY A 228 5.66 -10.44 20.65
CA GLY A 228 6.15 -11.65 19.98
C GLY A 228 7.46 -11.54 19.20
N THR A 229 8.05 -10.34 19.04
CA THR A 229 9.34 -10.16 18.32
C THR A 229 10.37 -9.44 19.17
N THR A 230 11.65 -9.68 18.86
CA THR A 230 12.76 -8.93 19.46
C THR A 230 13.03 -7.67 18.67
N VAL A 231 13.03 -6.53 19.34
CA VAL A 231 13.34 -5.21 18.77
C VAL A 231 14.58 -4.64 19.46
N SER A 232 15.44 -3.95 18.69
CA SER A 232 16.67 -3.33 19.18
C SER A 232 16.90 -1.94 18.62
N ARG A 233 15.96 -1.44 17.78
CA ARG A 233 16.08 -0.12 17.17
C ARG A 233 14.73 0.51 16.86
N CYS A 234 14.65 1.84 16.97
CA CYS A 234 13.50 2.61 16.54
C CYS A 234 13.90 4.02 16.09
N THR A 235 13.07 4.64 15.24
CA THR A 235 13.32 6.03 14.84
C THR A 235 13.11 7.00 16.00
N LEU A 236 13.95 8.02 16.08
CA LEU A 236 13.77 9.19 16.95
C LEU A 236 13.30 10.43 16.15
N HIS A 237 12.85 10.22 14.91
CA HIS A 237 12.23 11.20 14.02
C HIS A 237 13.13 12.41 13.67
N ASN A 238 13.44 13.29 14.63
CA ASN A 238 14.21 14.53 14.45
C ASN A 238 14.71 15.06 15.80
N GLN A 239 15.44 16.19 15.77
CA GLN A 239 15.99 16.83 16.98
C GLN A 239 14.89 17.29 17.96
N ASP A 240 13.77 17.80 17.46
CA ASP A 240 12.69 18.29 18.33
C ASP A 240 12.08 17.15 19.16
N PHE A 241 11.94 15.98 18.56
CA PHE A 241 11.48 14.79 19.27
C PHE A 241 12.45 14.36 20.36
N ILE A 242 13.74 14.34 20.07
CA ILE A 242 14.80 14.04 21.04
C ILE A 242 14.77 15.03 22.21
N THR A 243 14.70 16.32 21.90
CA THR A 243 14.66 17.39 22.88
C THR A 243 13.41 17.33 23.73
N LYS A 244 12.23 17.11 23.12
CA LYS A 244 10.94 17.00 23.81
C LYS A 244 10.91 15.86 24.82
N LEU A 245 11.54 14.73 24.51
CA LEU A 245 11.58 13.57 25.40
C LEU A 245 12.78 13.58 26.34
N GLY A 246 13.73 14.51 26.19
CA GLY A 246 14.93 14.58 27.01
C GLY A 246 15.86 13.37 26.82
N ILE A 247 16.00 12.87 25.59
CA ILE A 247 16.76 11.65 25.29
C ILE A 247 18.26 11.94 25.33
N CYS A 248 18.97 11.19 26.17
CA CYS A 248 20.44 11.20 26.33
C CYS A 248 20.99 9.81 26.02
N LEU A 249 22.26 9.70 25.67
CA LEU A 249 22.94 8.40 25.62
C LEU A 249 22.91 7.74 27.00
N GLY A 250 22.59 6.45 27.06
CA GLY A 250 22.42 5.71 28.31
C GLY A 250 21.03 5.86 28.94
N SER A 251 20.12 6.68 28.38
CA SER A 251 18.73 6.78 28.86
C SER A 251 18.03 5.42 28.85
N THR A 252 17.21 5.16 29.87
CA THR A 252 16.24 4.09 29.82
C THR A 252 15.00 4.57 29.06
N LEU A 253 14.78 4.01 27.87
CA LEU A 253 13.66 4.33 26.98
C LEU A 253 12.47 3.45 27.29
N ARG A 254 11.25 3.99 27.12
CA ARG A 254 10.00 3.21 26.99
C ARG A 254 9.70 3.02 25.52
N ILE A 255 9.64 1.75 25.11
CA ILE A 255 9.39 1.34 23.73
C ILE A 255 8.04 0.62 23.65
N GLU A 256 7.25 0.99 22.66
CA GLU A 256 6.04 0.29 22.25
C GLU A 256 6.07 0.01 20.75
N LYS A 257 5.12 -0.78 20.25
CA LYS A 257 4.91 -0.92 18.81
C LYS A 257 3.65 -0.18 18.37
N SER A 258 3.79 0.73 17.44
CA SER A 258 2.65 1.34 16.77
C SER A 258 1.96 0.31 15.88
N GLY A 259 0.66 0.06 16.14
CA GLY A 259 -0.12 -0.96 15.44
C GLY A 259 0.48 -2.38 15.57
N GLU A 260 1.19 -2.66 16.67
CA GLU A 260 1.90 -3.93 16.94
C GLU A 260 2.99 -4.31 15.91
N VAL A 261 3.35 -3.39 15.02
CA VAL A 261 4.31 -3.63 13.94
C VAL A 261 5.59 -2.81 14.09
N ILE A 262 5.47 -1.48 14.24
CA ILE A 262 6.60 -0.54 14.15
C ILE A 262 7.06 -0.12 15.54
N PRO A 263 8.32 -0.42 15.95
CA PRO A 263 8.86 0.06 17.21
C PRO A 263 8.91 1.59 17.28
N LYS A 264 8.48 2.13 18.39
CA LYS A 264 8.41 3.57 18.66
C LYS A 264 8.86 3.85 20.09
N CYS A 265 9.70 4.86 20.25
CA CYS A 265 10.01 5.43 21.55
C CYS A 265 8.87 6.35 21.99
N VAL A 266 8.33 6.15 23.20
CA VAL A 266 7.23 6.96 23.74
C VAL A 266 7.65 7.82 24.92
N GLY A 267 8.85 7.61 25.46
CA GLY A 267 9.39 8.40 26.54
C GLY A 267 10.69 7.84 27.09
N VAL A 268 11.20 8.54 28.09
CA VAL A 268 12.31 8.09 28.94
C VAL A 268 11.77 7.79 30.34
N VAL A 269 12.50 7.01 31.12
CA VAL A 269 12.21 6.75 32.53
C VAL A 269 13.05 7.72 33.37
N PRO A 270 12.43 8.80 33.94
CA PRO A 270 13.21 9.87 34.57
C PRO A 270 14.11 9.38 35.71
N GLU A 271 13.65 8.42 36.50
CA GLU A 271 14.35 7.89 37.66
C GLU A 271 15.58 7.02 37.28
N LYS A 272 15.67 6.64 36.01
CA LYS A 272 16.76 5.81 35.47
C LYS A 272 17.64 6.56 34.46
N GLN A 273 17.51 7.90 34.42
CA GLN A 273 18.40 8.72 33.59
C GLN A 273 19.81 8.75 34.17
N PRO A 274 20.84 8.72 33.30
CA PRO A 274 22.21 8.89 33.76
C PRO A 274 22.40 10.26 34.48
N PRO A 275 23.11 10.32 35.60
CA PRO A 275 23.47 11.58 36.23
C PRO A 275 24.30 12.42 35.25
N ASP A 276 24.02 13.73 35.17
CA ASP A 276 24.75 14.70 34.31
C ASP A 276 24.58 14.45 32.79
N ALA A 277 23.63 13.63 32.38
CA ALA A 277 23.37 13.34 30.98
C ALA A 277 22.81 14.57 30.23
N GLN A 278 23.49 14.94 29.14
CA GLN A 278 23.03 15.99 28.25
C GLN A 278 22.13 15.44 27.14
N VAL A 279 21.06 16.17 26.82
CA VAL A 279 20.19 15.82 25.69
C VAL A 279 21.01 15.73 24.41
N PHE A 280 20.88 14.62 23.70
CA PHE A 280 21.62 14.39 22.47
C PHE A 280 21.31 15.46 21.43
N GLN A 281 22.36 16.00 20.82
CA GLN A 281 22.27 16.97 19.73
C GLN A 281 22.75 16.35 18.43
N ILE A 282 21.94 16.41 17.39
CA ILE A 282 22.33 15.97 16.05
C ILE A 282 23.41 16.95 15.55
N PRO A 283 24.61 16.48 15.17
CA PRO A 283 25.66 17.34 14.63
C PRO A 283 25.19 18.07 13.37
N MET A 284 25.56 19.34 13.25
CA MET A 284 25.29 20.16 12.05
C MET A 284 26.28 19.87 10.91
N VAL A 285 26.67 18.60 10.80
CA VAL A 285 27.57 18.05 9.77
C VAL A 285 26.98 16.74 9.28
N CYS A 286 27.01 16.53 7.99
CA CYS A 286 26.51 15.29 7.38
C CYS A 286 27.36 14.09 7.81
N PRO A 287 26.76 13.03 8.36
CA PRO A 287 27.52 11.87 8.86
C PRO A 287 28.18 11.05 7.73
N VAL A 288 27.82 11.30 6.46
CA VAL A 288 28.33 10.53 5.31
C VAL A 288 29.33 11.31 4.49
N CYS A 289 29.03 12.55 4.11
CA CYS A 289 29.93 13.32 3.25
C CYS A 289 30.77 14.38 3.99
N GLY A 290 30.54 14.60 5.29
CA GLY A 290 31.29 15.58 6.08
C GLY A 290 30.93 17.05 5.85
N GLU A 291 30.09 17.35 4.87
CA GLU A 291 29.68 18.72 4.56
C GLU A 291 28.69 19.29 5.58
N PRO A 292 28.59 20.62 5.73
CA PRO A 292 27.66 21.24 6.64
C PRO A 292 26.21 20.80 6.38
N ALA A 293 25.50 20.55 7.48
CA ALA A 293 24.06 20.33 7.46
C ALA A 293 23.33 21.60 7.91
N VAL A 294 22.14 21.84 7.40
CA VAL A 294 21.34 23.01 7.72
C VAL A 294 20.01 22.59 8.36
N ARG A 295 19.51 23.44 9.25
CA ARG A 295 18.16 23.36 9.75
C ARG A 295 17.36 24.49 9.12
N GLU A 296 16.42 24.13 8.25
CA GLU A 296 15.46 25.08 7.68
C GLU A 296 14.37 25.40 8.70
N ASP A 297 13.35 26.20 8.33
CA ASP A 297 12.17 26.52 9.17
C ASP A 297 11.32 25.28 9.54
N THR A 298 11.83 24.10 9.30
CA THR A 298 11.23 22.81 9.64
C THR A 298 11.99 22.14 10.79
N ALA A 299 11.37 21.11 11.38
CA ALA A 299 12.00 20.29 12.41
C ALA A 299 13.19 19.44 11.90
N ASP A 300 13.47 19.45 10.60
CA ASP A 300 14.41 18.56 9.94
C ASP A 300 15.79 19.22 9.74
N ILE A 301 16.85 18.48 10.06
CA ILE A 301 18.23 18.82 9.72
C ILE A 301 18.58 18.10 8.43
N LYS A 302 19.15 18.81 7.44
CA LYS A 302 19.41 18.29 6.11
C LYS A 302 20.85 18.52 5.65
N CYS A 303 21.42 17.51 5.01
CA CYS A 303 22.60 17.67 4.19
C CYS A 303 22.20 18.33 2.86
N VAL A 304 22.80 19.46 2.54
CA VAL A 304 22.51 20.22 1.31
C VAL A 304 23.45 19.87 0.15
N ASN A 305 24.41 19.00 0.38
CA ASN A 305 25.34 18.55 -0.66
C ASN A 305 24.64 17.62 -1.66
N LEU A 306 24.38 18.10 -2.86
CA LEU A 306 23.73 17.33 -3.95
C LEU A 306 24.58 16.12 -4.41
N ASN A 307 25.89 16.14 -4.16
CA ASN A 307 26.80 15.05 -4.47
C ASN A 307 27.01 14.10 -3.28
N CYS A 308 26.18 14.17 -2.26
CA CYS A 308 26.28 13.27 -1.11
C CYS A 308 26.01 11.81 -1.53
N PRO A 309 26.97 10.88 -1.33
CA PRO A 309 26.80 9.48 -1.77
C PRO A 309 25.55 8.81 -1.19
N ALA A 310 25.20 9.11 0.07
CA ALA A 310 23.99 8.56 0.69
C ALA A 310 22.71 9.05 0.03
N GLN A 311 22.65 10.30 -0.41
CA GLN A 311 21.48 10.83 -1.14
C GLN A 311 21.37 10.16 -2.50
N LEU A 312 22.47 10.03 -3.22
CA LEU A 312 22.51 9.38 -4.54
C LEU A 312 22.09 7.91 -4.44
N GLU A 313 22.63 7.17 -3.49
CA GLU A 313 22.28 5.75 -3.29
C GLU A 313 20.77 5.58 -3.01
N ARG A 314 20.21 6.42 -2.13
CA ARG A 314 18.79 6.40 -1.80
C ARG A 314 17.90 6.84 -2.97
N LEU A 315 18.34 7.82 -3.75
CA LEU A 315 17.62 8.28 -4.94
C LEU A 315 17.58 7.19 -6.02
N ILE A 316 18.73 6.57 -6.33
CA ILE A 316 18.81 5.48 -7.30
C ILE A 316 18.00 4.27 -6.83
N GLY A 317 18.12 3.87 -5.55
CA GLY A 317 17.33 2.80 -4.98
C GLY A 317 15.82 3.05 -5.06
N HIS A 318 15.37 4.29 -4.88
CA HIS A 318 13.98 4.70 -5.09
C HIS A 318 13.59 4.61 -6.57
N PHE A 319 14.45 5.14 -7.47
CA PHE A 319 14.22 5.18 -8.91
C PHE A 319 14.02 3.79 -9.51
N VAL A 320 14.88 2.83 -9.14
CA VAL A 320 14.77 1.44 -9.64
C VAL A 320 13.66 0.63 -8.97
N GLY A 321 13.10 1.18 -7.89
CA GLY A 321 12.10 0.51 -7.05
C GLY A 321 10.76 0.24 -7.75
N ARG A 322 10.00 -0.70 -7.18
CA ARG A 322 8.71 -1.17 -7.71
C ARG A 322 7.66 -0.06 -7.92
N ASN A 323 7.68 0.97 -7.10
CA ASN A 323 6.75 2.10 -7.19
C ASN A 323 7.15 3.16 -8.23
N ALA A 324 8.39 3.10 -8.74
CA ALA A 324 8.94 3.97 -9.77
C ALA A 324 9.22 3.15 -11.05
N MET A 325 10.45 3.12 -11.53
CA MET A 325 10.79 2.46 -12.81
C MET A 325 10.76 0.91 -12.75
N ASP A 326 10.62 0.30 -11.57
CA ASP A 326 10.48 -1.16 -11.37
C ASP A 326 11.49 -2.00 -12.15
N ILE A 327 12.77 -1.67 -12.03
CA ILE A 327 13.84 -2.39 -12.73
C ILE A 327 14.13 -3.67 -11.95
N LYS A 328 13.61 -4.79 -12.46
CA LYS A 328 13.72 -6.09 -11.79
C LYS A 328 15.17 -6.54 -11.63
N GLY A 329 15.52 -6.95 -10.42
CA GLY A 329 16.86 -7.45 -10.10
C GLY A 329 17.90 -6.37 -9.80
N PHE A 330 17.55 -5.09 -9.87
CA PHE A 330 18.43 -3.98 -9.47
C PHE A 330 18.40 -3.79 -7.95
N GLY A 331 19.15 -4.62 -7.23
CA GLY A 331 19.22 -4.59 -5.76
C GLY A 331 20.08 -3.46 -5.20
N VAL A 332 19.87 -3.13 -3.91
CA VAL A 332 20.61 -2.05 -3.21
C VAL A 332 22.12 -2.29 -3.21
N VAL A 333 22.55 -3.55 -3.13
CA VAL A 333 23.98 -3.91 -3.18
C VAL A 333 24.60 -3.47 -4.51
N TYR A 334 23.93 -3.74 -5.63
CA TYR A 334 24.42 -3.30 -6.94
C TYR A 334 24.45 -1.78 -7.08
N VAL A 335 23.47 -1.07 -6.51
CA VAL A 335 23.47 0.41 -6.47
C VAL A 335 24.70 0.93 -5.77
N HIS A 336 25.00 0.40 -4.59
CA HIS A 336 26.18 0.78 -3.80
C HIS A 336 27.48 0.58 -4.59
N ASP A 337 27.70 -0.64 -5.12
CA ASP A 337 28.93 -0.99 -5.82
C ASP A 337 29.11 -0.20 -7.12
N LEU A 338 28.03 0.03 -7.89
CA LEU A 338 28.05 0.84 -9.11
C LEU A 338 28.36 2.31 -8.85
N ILE A 339 27.91 2.88 -7.74
CA ILE A 339 28.27 4.24 -7.31
C ILE A 339 29.73 4.29 -6.89
N ALA A 340 30.19 3.34 -6.07
CA ALA A 340 31.56 3.28 -5.58
C ALA A 340 32.57 3.15 -6.74
N GLU A 341 32.23 2.41 -7.78
CA GLU A 341 33.06 2.24 -8.99
C GLU A 341 32.88 3.38 -10.02
N GLY A 342 32.03 4.37 -9.74
CA GLY A 342 31.85 5.57 -10.56
C GLY A 342 30.98 5.39 -11.80
N TYR A 343 30.27 4.26 -11.95
CA TYR A 343 29.35 4.02 -13.05
C TYR A 343 28.02 4.78 -12.92
N LEU A 344 27.61 5.12 -11.72
CA LEU A 344 26.38 5.87 -11.43
C LEU A 344 26.70 7.18 -10.72
N LYS A 345 26.38 8.28 -11.35
CA LYS A 345 26.49 9.65 -10.81
C LYS A 345 25.13 10.33 -10.70
N ASP A 346 24.16 9.87 -11.48
CA ASP A 346 22.76 10.25 -11.44
C ASP A 346 21.86 9.09 -11.93
N VAL A 347 20.55 9.28 -11.91
CA VAL A 347 19.59 8.24 -12.31
C VAL A 347 19.59 7.93 -13.81
N ALA A 348 20.07 8.86 -14.65
CA ALA A 348 20.11 8.62 -16.10
C ALA A 348 21.25 7.68 -16.50
N ASP A 349 22.34 7.62 -15.73
CA ASP A 349 23.46 6.74 -16.00
C ASP A 349 23.08 5.24 -15.93
N ILE A 350 21.94 4.92 -15.29
CA ILE A 350 21.38 3.56 -15.29
C ILE A 350 21.17 3.06 -16.73
N PHE A 351 20.70 3.93 -17.61
CA PHE A 351 20.32 3.55 -18.99
C PHE A 351 21.51 3.48 -19.97
N THR A 352 22.70 3.86 -19.52
CA THR A 352 23.97 3.73 -20.27
C THR A 352 24.85 2.58 -19.75
N LEU A 353 24.44 1.87 -18.70
CA LEU A 353 25.19 0.73 -18.14
C LEU A 353 25.49 -0.38 -19.16
N ALA A 354 24.69 -0.51 -20.22
CA ALA A 354 24.95 -1.47 -21.31
C ALA A 354 26.29 -1.20 -22.03
N GLU A 355 26.74 0.05 -22.09
CA GLU A 355 28.03 0.43 -22.67
C GLU A 355 29.23 -0.10 -21.87
N HIS A 356 29.00 -0.46 -20.60
CA HIS A 356 30.01 -0.95 -19.67
C HIS A 356 29.92 -2.47 -19.42
N ARG A 357 29.11 -3.21 -20.22
CA ARG A 357 28.80 -4.64 -20.01
C ARG A 357 30.02 -5.49 -19.67
N GLU A 358 31.07 -5.40 -20.49
CA GLU A 358 32.27 -6.22 -20.30
C GLU A 358 33.01 -5.91 -18.99
N ALA A 359 33.13 -4.62 -18.66
CA ALA A 359 33.74 -4.18 -17.41
C ALA A 359 32.94 -4.63 -16.18
N LEU A 360 31.62 -4.60 -16.24
CA LEU A 360 30.72 -5.07 -15.17
C LEU A 360 30.89 -6.58 -14.93
N ILE A 361 31.03 -7.37 -16.01
CA ILE A 361 31.27 -8.81 -15.93
C ILE A 361 32.66 -9.11 -15.36
N GLN A 362 33.70 -8.43 -15.85
CA GLN A 362 35.07 -8.61 -15.38
C GLN A 362 35.25 -8.30 -13.90
N LYS A 363 34.65 -7.20 -13.44
CA LYS A 363 34.67 -6.80 -12.03
C LYS A 363 33.69 -7.59 -11.16
N GLY A 364 32.75 -8.32 -11.74
CA GLY A 364 31.76 -9.11 -11.02
C GLY A 364 30.74 -8.30 -10.20
N ILE A 365 30.57 -7.00 -10.48
CA ILE A 365 29.72 -6.07 -9.71
C ILE A 365 28.28 -6.55 -9.64
N VAL A 366 27.73 -6.99 -10.79
CA VAL A 366 26.36 -7.55 -10.90
C VAL A 366 26.38 -9.09 -10.89
N GLY A 367 27.57 -9.68 -10.78
CA GLY A 367 27.83 -11.10 -10.88
C GLY A 367 28.37 -11.48 -12.26
N LYS A 368 28.14 -12.73 -12.67
CA LYS A 368 28.64 -13.23 -13.96
C LYS A 368 27.70 -12.80 -15.12
N GLU A 369 28.13 -13.06 -16.34
CA GLU A 369 27.47 -12.72 -17.60
C GLU A 369 25.95 -12.86 -17.59
N LYS A 370 25.41 -14.01 -17.18
CA LYS A 370 23.96 -14.26 -17.13
C LYS A 370 23.20 -13.26 -16.27
N ASN A 371 23.74 -12.86 -15.11
CA ASN A 371 23.07 -11.91 -14.21
C ASN A 371 23.17 -10.48 -14.76
N THR A 372 24.35 -10.13 -15.33
CA THR A 372 24.55 -8.83 -15.97
C THR A 372 23.60 -8.66 -17.15
N ASP A 373 23.51 -9.64 -18.05
CA ASP A 373 22.60 -9.58 -19.19
C ASP A 373 21.12 -9.50 -18.77
N LYS A 374 20.73 -10.24 -17.75
CA LYS A 374 19.37 -10.17 -17.20
C LYS A 374 19.06 -8.77 -16.64
N LEU A 375 20.01 -8.14 -15.94
CA LEU A 375 19.84 -6.79 -15.43
C LEU A 375 19.74 -5.77 -16.56
N LEU A 376 20.66 -5.82 -17.54
CA LEU A 376 20.66 -4.93 -18.70
C LEU A 376 19.38 -5.04 -19.52
N ALA A 377 18.85 -6.26 -19.71
CA ALA A 377 17.55 -6.47 -20.36
C ALA A 377 16.38 -5.86 -19.55
N ALA A 378 16.44 -5.93 -18.22
CA ALA A 378 15.42 -5.30 -17.36
C ALA A 378 15.48 -3.76 -17.43
N ILE A 379 16.68 -3.17 -17.53
CA ILE A 379 16.89 -1.74 -17.72
C ILE A 379 16.31 -1.29 -19.07
N GLU A 380 16.62 -2.03 -20.14
CA GLU A 380 16.11 -1.69 -21.48
C GLU A 380 14.58 -1.74 -21.52
N LYS A 381 13.98 -2.79 -20.95
CA LYS A 381 12.53 -2.90 -20.83
C LYS A 381 11.91 -1.72 -20.06
N ALA A 382 12.58 -1.22 -19.03
CA ALA A 382 12.08 -0.13 -18.21
C ALA A 382 11.99 1.21 -18.94
N LYS A 383 12.73 1.42 -20.04
CA LYS A 383 12.64 2.64 -20.88
C LYS A 383 11.22 2.88 -21.40
N ALA A 384 10.46 1.83 -21.65
CA ALA A 384 9.08 1.90 -22.15
C ALA A 384 8.04 2.17 -21.05
N ASN A 385 8.43 2.24 -19.79
CA ASN A 385 7.49 2.51 -18.70
C ASN A 385 6.78 3.87 -18.86
N PRO A 386 5.52 4.01 -18.39
CA PRO A 386 4.80 5.28 -18.42
C PRO A 386 5.54 6.40 -17.67
N PRO A 387 5.50 7.65 -18.14
CA PRO A 387 6.28 8.75 -17.59
C PRO A 387 5.84 9.20 -16.18
N ASP A 388 4.64 8.82 -15.71
CA ASP A 388 4.24 8.99 -14.31
C ASP A 388 5.16 8.19 -13.36
N ARG A 389 5.63 7.02 -13.81
CA ARG A 389 6.61 6.21 -13.07
C ARG A 389 7.98 6.87 -13.05
N LEU A 390 8.39 7.45 -14.17
CA LEU A 390 9.63 8.24 -14.25
C LEU A 390 9.56 9.45 -13.32
N LEU A 391 8.47 10.24 -13.39
CA LEU A 391 8.27 11.42 -12.54
C LEU A 391 8.28 11.03 -11.05
N THR A 392 7.66 9.91 -10.69
CA THR A 392 7.75 9.35 -9.33
C THR A 392 9.21 9.02 -8.97
N GLY A 393 9.95 8.41 -9.89
CA GLY A 393 11.35 7.98 -9.72
C GLY A 393 12.32 9.14 -9.51
N LEU A 394 12.09 10.29 -10.13
CA LEU A 394 12.91 11.51 -9.94
C LEU A 394 12.93 11.97 -8.48
N GLY A 395 12.01 11.49 -7.64
CA GLY A 395 12.05 11.67 -6.20
C GLY A 395 11.76 13.10 -5.73
N ILE A 396 11.01 13.88 -6.52
CA ILE A 396 10.60 15.24 -6.19
C ILE A 396 9.84 15.25 -4.86
N SER A 397 10.19 16.15 -3.97
CA SER A 397 9.54 16.28 -2.65
C SER A 397 8.03 16.49 -2.82
N ASN A 398 7.22 15.86 -1.97
CA ASN A 398 5.76 15.93 -1.99
C ASN A 398 5.08 15.44 -3.30
N VAL A 399 5.83 14.80 -4.20
CA VAL A 399 5.29 14.19 -5.43
C VAL A 399 5.42 12.69 -5.34
N GLY A 400 4.36 12.03 -4.90
CA GLY A 400 4.22 10.57 -4.91
C GLY A 400 3.55 10.08 -6.20
N ARG A 401 3.35 8.75 -6.30
CA ARG A 401 2.76 8.12 -7.48
C ARG A 401 1.42 8.73 -7.90
N SER A 402 0.53 9.03 -6.95
CA SER A 402 -0.78 9.63 -7.27
C SER A 402 -0.66 11.01 -7.91
N ALA A 403 0.16 11.89 -7.31
CA ALA A 403 0.41 13.23 -7.85
C ALA A 403 1.10 13.15 -9.22
N ALA A 404 2.08 12.26 -9.39
CA ALA A 404 2.75 12.04 -10.66
C ALA A 404 1.78 11.57 -11.76
N GLN A 405 0.85 10.66 -11.45
CA GLN A 405 -0.20 10.21 -12.38
C GLN A 405 -1.14 11.34 -12.79
N VAL A 406 -1.59 12.15 -11.82
CA VAL A 406 -2.48 13.28 -12.09
C VAL A 406 -1.78 14.31 -12.98
N LEU A 407 -0.54 14.70 -12.65
CA LEU A 407 0.26 15.62 -13.43
C LEU A 407 0.50 15.11 -14.86
N MET A 408 0.95 13.86 -15.01
CA MET A 408 1.26 13.33 -16.34
C MET A 408 0.01 13.10 -17.19
N ARG A 409 -1.14 12.79 -16.58
CA ARG A 409 -2.41 12.72 -17.30
C ARG A 409 -2.85 14.09 -17.82
N HIS A 410 -2.61 15.16 -17.06
CA HIS A 410 -2.99 16.51 -17.45
C HIS A 410 -2.07 17.07 -18.54
N PHE A 411 -0.74 16.99 -18.34
CA PHE A 411 0.23 17.62 -19.26
C PHE A 411 0.60 16.74 -20.46
N GLY A 412 0.30 15.45 -20.44
CA GLY A 412 0.57 14.52 -21.54
C GLY A 412 2.04 14.21 -21.76
N THR A 413 2.94 15.17 -21.60
CA THR A 413 4.39 14.99 -21.77
C THR A 413 5.17 15.60 -20.61
N LEU A 414 6.34 15.03 -20.33
CA LEU A 414 7.22 15.60 -19.31
C LEU A 414 7.77 16.97 -19.73
N ASP A 415 8.00 17.19 -21.03
CA ASP A 415 8.43 18.48 -21.58
C ASP A 415 7.36 19.57 -21.31
N ALA A 416 6.07 19.28 -21.47
CA ALA A 416 4.99 20.20 -21.13
C ALA A 416 4.95 20.52 -19.63
N LEU A 417 5.10 19.51 -18.78
CA LEU A 417 5.17 19.71 -17.33
C LEU A 417 6.36 20.59 -16.92
N VAL A 418 7.52 20.44 -17.56
CA VAL A 418 8.72 21.26 -17.32
C VAL A 418 8.46 22.74 -17.63
N GLN A 419 7.65 23.05 -18.64
CA GLN A 419 7.31 24.42 -19.04
C GLN A 419 6.18 25.04 -18.20
N ALA A 420 5.39 24.22 -17.53
CA ALA A 420 4.23 24.66 -16.76
C ALA A 420 4.59 25.63 -15.62
N SER A 421 3.67 26.56 -15.34
CA SER A 421 3.75 27.45 -14.17
C SER A 421 3.21 26.77 -12.91
N GLU A 422 3.49 27.37 -11.76
CA GLU A 422 2.93 26.89 -10.49
C GLU A 422 1.40 27.01 -10.47
N GLU A 423 0.86 28.10 -11.04
CA GLU A 423 -0.57 28.37 -11.12
C GLU A 423 -1.29 27.34 -11.97
N GLU A 424 -0.73 26.95 -13.11
CA GLU A 424 -1.28 25.90 -13.97
C GLU A 424 -1.33 24.55 -13.24
N MET A 425 -0.27 24.21 -12.51
CA MET A 425 -0.26 22.99 -11.70
C MET A 425 -1.25 23.02 -10.54
N MET A 426 -1.41 24.17 -9.86
CA MET A 426 -2.38 24.34 -8.76
C MET A 426 -3.84 24.31 -9.22
N ALA A 427 -4.12 24.57 -10.51
CA ALA A 427 -5.47 24.45 -11.06
C ALA A 427 -5.95 22.99 -11.21
N ILE A 428 -5.04 22.03 -11.02
CA ILE A 428 -5.35 20.60 -11.14
C ILE A 428 -5.85 20.07 -9.79
N ASP A 429 -6.98 19.35 -9.78
CA ASP A 429 -7.50 18.67 -8.60
C ASP A 429 -6.43 17.76 -7.98
N ASP A 430 -6.33 17.74 -6.65
CA ASP A 430 -5.35 16.98 -5.84
C ASP A 430 -3.89 17.49 -5.93
N ILE A 431 -3.59 18.59 -6.62
CA ILE A 431 -2.28 19.22 -6.62
C ILE A 431 -2.33 20.51 -5.79
N GLY A 432 -1.77 20.43 -4.58
CA GLY A 432 -1.69 21.59 -3.69
C GLY A 432 -0.47 22.50 -3.99
N PRO A 433 -0.44 23.72 -3.40
CA PRO A 433 0.62 24.69 -3.64
C PRO A 433 2.03 24.17 -3.30
N ILE A 434 2.16 23.35 -2.26
CA ILE A 434 3.44 22.75 -1.86
C ILE A 434 3.97 21.81 -2.95
N SER A 435 3.11 20.96 -3.50
CA SER A 435 3.51 20.01 -4.56
C SER A 435 3.84 20.75 -5.86
N ALA A 436 3.03 21.73 -6.26
CA ALA A 436 3.27 22.56 -7.44
C ALA A 436 4.61 23.30 -7.35
N HIS A 437 4.88 23.94 -6.21
CA HIS A 437 6.15 24.62 -5.95
C HIS A 437 7.35 23.65 -6.00
N CYS A 438 7.23 22.46 -5.44
CA CYS A 438 8.31 21.45 -5.49
C CYS A 438 8.62 21.01 -6.92
N VAL A 439 7.60 20.79 -7.77
CA VAL A 439 7.78 20.43 -9.19
C VAL A 439 8.41 21.57 -9.96
N TYR A 440 7.87 22.78 -9.81
CA TYR A 440 8.36 23.97 -10.48
C TYR A 440 9.84 24.23 -10.17
N THR A 441 10.20 24.25 -8.88
CA THR A 441 11.56 24.48 -8.42
C THR A 441 12.51 23.37 -8.88
N TYR A 442 12.08 22.11 -8.86
CA TYR A 442 12.88 20.97 -9.31
C TYR A 442 13.35 21.15 -10.76
N PHE A 443 12.43 21.50 -11.67
CA PHE A 443 12.74 21.68 -13.09
C PHE A 443 13.36 23.04 -13.45
N ARG A 444 13.62 23.92 -12.47
CA ARG A 444 14.42 25.15 -12.67
C ARG A 444 15.89 24.95 -12.26
N GLN A 445 16.23 23.79 -11.68
CA GLN A 445 17.61 23.47 -11.34
C GLN A 445 18.36 22.96 -12.59
N PRO A 446 19.52 23.58 -12.96
CA PRO A 446 20.27 23.17 -14.16
C PRO A 446 20.69 21.69 -14.14
N HIS A 447 21.07 21.17 -12.97
CA HIS A 447 21.43 19.77 -12.81
C HIS A 447 20.27 18.82 -13.18
N ASN A 448 19.06 19.10 -12.70
CA ASN A 448 17.89 18.26 -12.97
C ASN A 448 17.47 18.30 -14.44
N LEU A 449 17.61 19.46 -15.09
CA LEU A 449 17.40 19.57 -16.53
C LEU A 449 18.43 18.76 -17.33
N ALA A 450 19.69 18.76 -16.90
CA ALA A 450 20.75 17.96 -17.53
C ALA A 450 20.43 16.44 -17.40
N VAL A 451 19.98 15.99 -16.23
CA VAL A 451 19.53 14.60 -16.02
C VAL A 451 18.37 14.26 -16.96
N LEU A 452 17.38 15.16 -17.11
CA LEU A 452 16.26 14.94 -18.03
C LEU A 452 16.72 14.81 -19.49
N GLN A 453 17.68 15.63 -19.92
CA GLN A 453 18.25 15.54 -21.27
C GLN A 453 18.98 14.20 -21.49
N LYS A 454 19.73 13.72 -20.51
CA LYS A 454 20.34 12.39 -20.56
C LYS A 454 19.29 11.26 -20.70
N LEU A 455 18.22 11.34 -19.91
CA LEU A 455 17.12 10.36 -19.97
C LEU A 455 16.46 10.35 -21.36
N LYS A 456 16.23 11.52 -21.93
CA LYS A 456 15.70 11.70 -23.29
C LYS A 456 16.65 11.11 -24.34
N ALA A 457 17.93 11.40 -24.24
CA ALA A 457 18.96 10.85 -25.15
C ALA A 457 19.08 9.33 -25.04
N ALA A 458 18.89 8.76 -23.85
CA ALA A 458 18.87 7.31 -23.61
C ALA A 458 17.60 6.62 -24.12
N GLY A 459 16.61 7.35 -24.65
CA GLY A 459 15.38 6.79 -25.20
C GLY A 459 14.33 6.40 -24.15
N VAL A 460 14.37 7.00 -22.95
CA VAL A 460 13.35 6.77 -21.93
C VAL A 460 12.04 7.47 -22.33
N ASN A 461 10.92 6.80 -22.15
CA ASN A 461 9.61 7.33 -22.49
C ASN A 461 9.24 8.56 -21.64
N LEU A 462 9.02 9.70 -22.27
CA LEU A 462 8.61 10.97 -21.67
C LEU A 462 7.16 11.35 -22.02
N VAL A 463 6.48 10.52 -22.81
CA VAL A 463 5.14 10.80 -23.32
C VAL A 463 4.15 9.86 -22.65
N GLN A 464 3.16 10.44 -21.99
CA GLN A 464 2.01 9.69 -21.50
C GLN A 464 1.16 9.33 -22.72
N GLU A 465 1.04 8.07 -23.04
CA GLU A 465 -0.04 7.64 -23.91
C GLU A 465 -1.34 8.01 -23.20
N VAL A 466 -1.82 9.19 -23.48
CA VAL A 466 -3.23 9.50 -23.28
C VAL A 466 -3.91 8.57 -24.28
N ALA A 467 -4.78 7.68 -23.83
CA ALA A 467 -5.81 7.17 -24.74
C ALA A 467 -6.42 8.44 -25.34
N GLN A 468 -6.06 8.76 -26.58
CA GLN A 468 -6.49 9.97 -27.24
C GLN A 468 -8.02 9.95 -27.19
N ALA A 469 -8.57 10.84 -26.36
CA ALA A 469 -9.89 11.32 -26.63
C ALA A 469 -9.79 11.97 -28.01
N PRO A 470 -10.48 11.48 -29.03
CA PRO A 470 -10.49 12.14 -30.32
C PRO A 470 -10.89 13.61 -30.07
N GLU A 471 -10.13 14.56 -30.61
CA GLU A 471 -10.55 15.97 -30.69
C GLU A 471 -11.77 16.00 -31.63
N GLY A 472 -12.94 16.01 -31.05
CA GLY A 472 -14.22 16.05 -31.70
C GLY A 472 -15.32 15.93 -30.64
N ASP A 473 -16.53 16.27 -30.95
CA ASP A 473 -17.71 16.14 -30.07
C ASP A 473 -17.89 14.67 -29.63
N LEU A 474 -17.16 14.29 -28.55
CA LEU A 474 -17.30 12.96 -27.99
C LEU A 474 -18.71 12.80 -27.43
N PRO A 475 -19.45 11.74 -27.79
CA PRO A 475 -20.86 11.57 -27.43
C PRO A 475 -21.14 11.61 -25.93
N LEU A 476 -20.14 11.29 -25.12
CA LEU A 476 -20.24 11.27 -23.65
C LEU A 476 -19.42 12.36 -22.96
N PHE A 477 -18.89 13.34 -23.71
CA PHE A 477 -18.14 14.43 -23.10
C PHE A 477 -18.98 15.22 -22.08
N GLY A 478 -18.46 15.42 -20.89
CA GLY A 478 -19.16 16.10 -19.79
C GLY A 478 -20.26 15.25 -19.13
N LYS A 479 -20.54 14.02 -19.58
CA LYS A 479 -21.51 13.13 -18.96
C LYS A 479 -20.89 12.38 -17.80
N THR A 480 -21.61 12.33 -16.67
CA THR A 480 -21.25 11.50 -15.50
C THR A 480 -22.13 10.26 -15.50
N VAL A 481 -21.54 9.09 -15.60
CA VAL A 481 -22.22 7.80 -15.73
C VAL A 481 -21.98 6.95 -14.48
N VAL A 482 -23.00 6.26 -14.02
CA VAL A 482 -22.89 5.22 -12.98
C VAL A 482 -23.19 3.87 -13.62
N ILE A 483 -22.38 2.87 -13.33
CA ILE A 483 -22.58 1.50 -13.81
C ILE A 483 -23.11 0.65 -12.65
N SER A 484 -24.18 -0.11 -12.88
CA SER A 484 -24.78 -1.01 -11.90
C SER A 484 -25.32 -2.29 -12.55
N GLY A 485 -25.22 -3.40 -11.83
CA GLY A 485 -25.64 -4.71 -12.33
C GLY A 485 -24.60 -5.39 -13.22
N THR A 486 -24.93 -6.59 -13.71
CA THR A 486 -24.10 -7.39 -14.61
C THR A 486 -24.45 -7.04 -16.06
N LEU A 487 -23.46 -6.58 -16.82
CA LEU A 487 -23.66 -6.23 -18.23
C LEU A 487 -23.44 -7.46 -19.12
N PRO A 488 -24.29 -7.72 -20.10
CA PRO A 488 -24.13 -8.86 -21.00
C PRO A 488 -22.85 -8.70 -21.85
N GLY A 489 -21.91 -9.63 -21.72
CA GLY A 489 -20.70 -9.67 -22.57
C GLY A 489 -19.60 -8.64 -22.24
N LEU A 490 -19.77 -7.77 -21.23
CA LEU A 490 -18.77 -6.81 -20.79
C LEU A 490 -18.58 -6.85 -19.27
N SER A 491 -17.33 -6.88 -18.83
CA SER A 491 -17.02 -6.63 -17.43
C SER A 491 -17.28 -5.16 -17.07
N ARG A 492 -17.49 -4.87 -15.80
CA ARG A 492 -17.69 -3.49 -15.30
C ARG A 492 -16.51 -2.57 -15.65
N GLU A 493 -15.31 -3.13 -15.69
CA GLU A 493 -14.09 -2.41 -16.00
C GLU A 493 -13.99 -2.08 -17.49
N GLU A 494 -14.35 -3.02 -18.35
CA GLU A 494 -14.43 -2.80 -19.80
C GLU A 494 -15.51 -1.77 -20.15
N ALA A 495 -16.66 -1.82 -19.47
CA ALA A 495 -17.71 -0.82 -19.63
C ALA A 495 -17.25 0.58 -19.13
N ALA A 496 -16.52 0.63 -18.02
CA ALA A 496 -15.95 1.88 -17.54
C ALA A 496 -14.91 2.46 -18.52
N ALA A 497 -14.04 1.60 -19.05
CA ALA A 497 -13.05 1.99 -20.06
C ALA A 497 -13.73 2.47 -21.36
N LEU A 498 -14.81 1.81 -21.78
CA LEU A 498 -15.62 2.22 -22.93
C LEU A 498 -16.19 3.63 -22.73
N ILE A 499 -16.86 3.88 -21.60
CA ILE A 499 -17.43 5.20 -21.28
C ILE A 499 -16.35 6.28 -21.25
N GLN A 500 -15.20 5.99 -20.62
CA GLN A 500 -14.09 6.94 -20.54
C GLN A 500 -13.45 7.21 -21.90
N ARG A 501 -13.35 6.21 -22.76
CA ARG A 501 -12.85 6.35 -24.14
C ARG A 501 -13.69 7.34 -24.96
N TYR A 502 -15.00 7.43 -24.70
CA TYR A 502 -15.92 8.35 -25.36
C TYR A 502 -16.18 9.65 -24.55
N GLY A 503 -15.28 10.00 -23.59
CA GLY A 503 -15.26 11.27 -22.87
C GLY A 503 -16.16 11.32 -21.63
N GLY A 504 -16.82 10.23 -21.26
CA GLY A 504 -17.65 10.15 -20.07
C GLY A 504 -16.86 9.94 -18.77
N LYS A 505 -17.36 10.44 -17.65
CA LYS A 505 -16.83 10.23 -16.31
C LYS A 505 -17.61 9.13 -15.59
N VAL A 506 -16.96 8.06 -15.14
CA VAL A 506 -17.61 6.99 -14.38
C VAL A 506 -17.49 7.26 -12.89
N THR A 507 -18.61 7.16 -12.15
CA THR A 507 -18.68 7.34 -10.69
C THR A 507 -19.33 6.14 -10.01
N GLY A 508 -18.98 5.91 -8.74
CA GLY A 508 -19.44 4.75 -7.97
C GLY A 508 -20.87 4.87 -7.42
N SER A 509 -21.42 6.09 -7.32
CA SER A 509 -22.72 6.35 -6.68
C SER A 509 -23.59 7.30 -7.49
N VAL A 510 -24.90 7.02 -7.53
CA VAL A 510 -25.90 7.86 -8.18
C VAL A 510 -26.13 9.13 -7.36
N SER A 511 -26.08 10.30 -8.02
CA SER A 511 -26.29 11.63 -7.42
C SER A 511 -26.98 12.55 -8.44
N LYS A 512 -27.45 13.73 -8.02
CA LYS A 512 -28.04 14.74 -8.91
C LYS A 512 -27.12 15.20 -10.06
N LYS A 513 -25.80 14.88 -9.97
CA LYS A 513 -24.81 15.15 -11.02
C LYS A 513 -24.65 13.99 -12.01
N THR A 514 -25.33 12.86 -11.79
CA THR A 514 -25.29 11.71 -12.68
C THR A 514 -26.11 11.97 -13.92
N SER A 515 -25.53 11.84 -15.09
CA SER A 515 -26.20 12.08 -16.37
C SER A 515 -27.09 10.91 -16.78
N PHE A 516 -26.65 9.68 -16.54
CA PHE A 516 -27.46 8.47 -16.69
C PHE A 516 -26.84 7.30 -15.90
N LEU A 517 -27.67 6.30 -15.63
CA LEU A 517 -27.27 5.02 -15.05
C LEU A 517 -27.18 3.99 -16.18
N LEU A 518 -26.02 3.38 -16.41
CA LEU A 518 -25.87 2.19 -17.23
C LEU A 518 -26.23 0.98 -16.37
N ALA A 519 -27.40 0.40 -16.61
CA ALA A 519 -27.96 -0.68 -15.82
C ALA A 519 -27.88 -2.01 -16.56
N GLY A 520 -27.25 -3.02 -15.94
CA GLY A 520 -27.33 -4.41 -16.32
C GLY A 520 -28.30 -5.20 -15.42
N GLU A 521 -28.29 -6.52 -15.57
CA GLU A 521 -29.12 -7.40 -14.74
C GLU A 521 -28.74 -7.26 -13.27
N GLY A 522 -29.75 -7.13 -12.39
CA GLY A 522 -29.53 -7.00 -10.95
C GLY A 522 -29.04 -5.63 -10.48
N ALA A 523 -29.35 -4.54 -11.18
CA ALA A 523 -28.88 -3.18 -10.86
C ALA A 523 -29.30 -2.64 -9.47
N GLY A 524 -30.24 -3.27 -8.76
CA GLY A 524 -30.54 -3.10 -7.33
C GLY A 524 -30.80 -1.65 -6.88
N SER A 525 -30.29 -1.31 -5.68
CA SER A 525 -30.53 -0.02 -5.02
C SER A 525 -30.07 1.22 -5.81
N LYS A 526 -29.17 1.08 -6.78
CA LYS A 526 -28.75 2.19 -7.65
C LYS A 526 -29.80 2.51 -8.70
N LEU A 527 -30.55 1.51 -9.15
CA LEU A 527 -31.69 1.67 -10.07
C LEU A 527 -32.82 2.44 -9.39
N GLU A 528 -33.20 2.04 -8.18
CA GLU A 528 -34.21 2.75 -7.38
C GLU A 528 -33.80 4.20 -7.12
N LYS A 529 -32.53 4.43 -6.82
CA LYS A 529 -32.02 5.77 -6.58
C LYS A 529 -31.96 6.63 -7.85
N ALA A 530 -31.73 6.03 -9.01
CA ALA A 530 -31.79 6.72 -10.28
C ALA A 530 -33.22 7.16 -10.59
N HIS A 531 -34.19 6.28 -10.40
CA HIS A 531 -35.62 6.61 -10.54
C HIS A 531 -36.08 7.70 -9.56
N ALA A 532 -35.64 7.62 -8.28
CA ALA A 532 -35.99 8.63 -7.27
C ALA A 532 -35.38 10.03 -7.54
N LEU A 533 -34.35 10.11 -8.38
CA LEU A 533 -33.70 11.36 -8.78
C LEU A 533 -33.99 11.76 -10.24
N ASP A 534 -34.94 11.11 -10.90
CA ASP A 534 -35.28 11.30 -12.31
C ASP A 534 -34.09 11.21 -13.28
N ILE A 535 -33.13 10.29 -12.95
CA ILE A 535 -31.96 10.06 -13.78
C ILE A 535 -32.26 8.99 -14.81
N PRO A 536 -31.98 9.25 -16.11
CA PRO A 536 -32.18 8.26 -17.17
C PRO A 536 -31.44 6.95 -16.88
N VAL A 537 -32.09 5.83 -17.12
CA VAL A 537 -31.51 4.49 -17.01
C VAL A 537 -31.39 3.93 -18.41
N LEU A 538 -30.18 3.57 -18.81
CA LEU A 538 -29.88 3.06 -20.14
C LEU A 538 -29.30 1.64 -20.05
N SER A 539 -29.64 0.80 -21.01
CA SER A 539 -29.03 -0.51 -21.23
C SER A 539 -27.69 -0.38 -21.94
N LEU A 540 -26.89 -1.46 -21.96
CA LEU A 540 -25.64 -1.49 -22.71
C LEU A 540 -25.87 -1.24 -24.21
N GLU A 541 -26.92 -1.81 -24.78
CA GLU A 541 -27.27 -1.66 -26.18
C GLU A 541 -27.63 -0.20 -26.53
N GLU A 542 -28.40 0.48 -25.66
CA GLU A 542 -28.74 1.90 -25.85
C GLU A 542 -27.51 2.79 -25.78
N VAL A 543 -26.58 2.52 -24.84
CA VAL A 543 -25.32 3.26 -24.77
C VAL A 543 -24.43 2.98 -25.98
N GLN A 544 -24.34 1.74 -26.46
CA GLN A 544 -23.58 1.41 -27.66
C GLN A 544 -24.19 2.10 -28.91
N ALA A 545 -25.51 2.12 -29.05
CA ALA A 545 -26.18 2.85 -30.12
C ALA A 545 -25.91 4.37 -30.08
N MET A 546 -25.84 4.97 -28.88
CA MET A 546 -25.41 6.38 -28.71
C MET A 546 -23.96 6.61 -29.16
N LEU A 547 -23.11 5.61 -29.03
CA LEU A 547 -21.70 5.69 -29.44
C LEU A 547 -21.51 5.48 -30.94
N GLU A 548 -22.34 4.67 -31.60
CA GLU A 548 -22.29 4.39 -33.03
C GLU A 548 -22.89 5.52 -33.87
N THR A 549 -23.78 6.34 -33.33
CA THR A 549 -24.36 7.50 -34.02
C THR A 549 -23.45 8.72 -34.10
N ALA A 550 -22.25 8.67 -33.52
CA ALA A 550 -21.25 9.71 -33.66
C ALA A 550 -20.52 9.56 -35.01
N PRO A 551 -20.32 10.65 -35.79
CA PRO A 551 -19.63 10.56 -37.07
C PRO A 551 -18.21 10.02 -36.87
N GLU A 552 -17.89 8.93 -37.60
CA GLU A 552 -16.50 8.48 -37.77
C GLU A 552 -15.71 9.63 -38.43
N SER A 553 -14.77 10.21 -37.68
CA SER A 553 -13.80 11.19 -38.19
C SER A 553 -12.42 10.58 -38.28
#